data_5bf35381b657daa32fc4f550d3f33c9c
#
_entry.id   5bf35381b657daa32fc4f550d3f33c9c
#
_cell.length_a   1.000
_cell.length_b   1.000
_cell.length_c   1.000
_cell.angle_alpha   90.00
_cell.angle_beta   90.00
_cell.angle_gamma   90.00
#
_symmetry.space_group_name_H-M   'P 1'
#
loop_
_entity.id
_entity.type
_entity.pdbx_description
1 polymer ?
#
loop_
_entity_poly.entity_id
_entity_poly.type
_entity_poly.pdbx_seq_one_letter_code
_entity_poly.pdbx_strand_id
1 'polypeptide(L)'
;MKSSSQKSKLAIPVFFYSFASFISKISGYLRDLFLASFVGTSVLSDIFLIAFRLPYSFKRAVSEESLNPAFIPIYGKSSDSSNLNKKYEFTRKVFLVFLFFAVLLTVIAEIFMEEILQIFSYGFSDPLLQELLITSSRIIFPYVIFIVLTSVLMANLNANNKFGVTGAIASVLNLTIVGAIVLTNFYEVNKLLYLSYTVIIGGFFQVLVLFTVVDRNFWTVLISLKRYRTSLNEFYSMYWPTLVYSSFFQINLIIGIFLCSLEEGAVSYIYYSERLFYFPLTLIGIAIGVVLVPNLSNFIRQNENDLAREYMNRANKYALITILPLTGFLLGLSPEIVSFLFERGEFTAESTKNTSMVLTAFLLGLPAATLVKILTPYFFAIETPRIYLRVTTYSNLINLILMLILHKFIGFLGIPIALTVSSYVLFFLLLSEHKKKNFFSYNNFNVLQALKYLALSFIIFLGCKEISEFLISSHVNAMIILFSGVIYSSFLFLIFLLISEKEILNQSKKVLLDFYKK
;
A
#
# COMPACT_ATOMS: atom_id res chain seq x y z
N MET A 1 19.77 -29.80 -16.04
CA MET A 1 20.52 -29.44 -14.81
C MET A 1 20.84 -27.95 -14.63
N LYS A 2 20.98 -27.11 -15.69
CA LYS A 2 21.22 -25.66 -15.53
C LYS A 2 20.01 -24.86 -14.97
N SER A 3 18.76 -25.32 -15.18
CA SER A 3 17.55 -24.59 -14.73
C SER A 3 17.25 -24.72 -13.22
N SER A 4 17.65 -25.82 -12.58
CA SER A 4 17.43 -26.03 -11.13
C SER A 4 18.40 -25.19 -10.28
N SER A 5 19.65 -25.03 -10.72
CA SER A 5 20.68 -24.23 -10.04
C SER A 5 20.37 -22.71 -10.11
N GLN A 6 19.70 -22.25 -11.17
CA GLN A 6 19.31 -20.84 -11.31
C GLN A 6 18.07 -20.52 -10.48
N LYS A 7 17.14 -21.47 -10.31
CA LYS A 7 15.95 -21.32 -9.45
C LYS A 7 16.32 -21.22 -7.96
N SER A 8 17.31 -21.98 -7.50
CA SER A 8 17.76 -21.93 -6.10
C SER A 8 18.50 -20.62 -5.77
N LYS A 9 19.22 -20.02 -6.74
CA LYS A 9 19.95 -18.77 -6.54
C LYS A 9 19.04 -17.54 -6.37
N LEU A 10 17.82 -17.56 -6.91
CA LEU A 10 16.83 -16.47 -6.77
C LEU A 10 15.96 -16.65 -5.53
N ALA A 11 15.75 -17.87 -5.04
CA ALA A 11 14.86 -18.13 -3.91
C ALA A 11 15.32 -17.45 -2.61
N ILE A 12 16.62 -17.46 -2.34
CA ILE A 12 17.20 -16.88 -1.11
C ILE A 12 17.03 -15.37 -1.04
N PRO A 13 17.41 -14.56 -2.06
CA PRO A 13 17.18 -13.11 -2.05
C PRO A 13 15.69 -12.73 -1.95
N VAL A 14 14.81 -13.46 -2.63
CA VAL A 14 13.35 -13.23 -2.57
C VAL A 14 12.81 -13.52 -1.17
N PHE A 15 13.26 -14.59 -0.52
CA PHE A 15 12.88 -14.92 0.86
C PHE A 15 13.31 -13.80 1.82
N PHE A 16 14.58 -13.35 1.75
CA PHE A 16 15.07 -12.26 2.61
C PHE A 16 14.32 -10.95 2.37
N TYR A 17 13.99 -10.61 1.13
CA TYR A 17 13.17 -9.43 0.82
C TYR A 17 11.76 -9.55 1.40
N SER A 18 11.11 -10.70 1.23
CA SER A 18 9.75 -10.94 1.74
C SER A 18 9.72 -10.88 3.26
N PHE A 19 10.69 -11.49 3.93
CA PHE A 19 10.82 -11.46 5.38
C PHE A 19 11.09 -10.03 5.90
N ALA A 20 12.01 -9.31 5.28
CA ALA A 20 12.32 -7.92 5.62
C ALA A 20 11.12 -6.99 5.38
N SER A 21 10.41 -7.17 4.28
CA SER A 21 9.16 -6.45 4.00
C SER A 21 8.06 -6.77 5.01
N PHE A 22 7.97 -8.00 5.49
CA PHE A 22 7.02 -8.39 6.53
C PHE A 22 7.34 -7.69 7.86
N ILE A 23 8.60 -7.65 8.28
CA ILE A 23 9.05 -6.89 9.46
C ILE A 23 8.69 -5.41 9.30
N SER A 24 8.92 -4.84 8.11
CA SER A 24 8.59 -3.45 7.81
C SER A 24 7.10 -3.16 7.92
N LYS A 25 6.23 -4.09 7.51
CA LYS A 25 4.77 -3.95 7.66
C LYS A 25 4.35 -4.03 9.12
N ILE A 26 4.92 -4.96 9.90
CA ILE A 26 4.66 -5.06 11.34
C ILE A 26 5.07 -3.78 12.06
N SER A 27 6.27 -3.25 11.77
CA SER A 27 6.73 -1.99 12.38
C SER A 27 5.85 -0.81 12.00
N GLY A 28 5.33 -0.77 10.75
CA GLY A 28 4.38 0.24 10.31
C GLY A 28 3.06 0.16 11.05
N TYR A 29 2.56 -1.05 11.27
CA TYR A 29 1.35 -1.28 12.04
C TYR A 29 1.54 -0.89 13.52
N LEU A 30 2.68 -1.26 14.11
CA LEU A 30 3.03 -0.87 15.47
C LEU A 30 3.08 0.66 15.62
N ARG A 31 3.72 1.36 14.67
CA ARG A 31 3.70 2.83 14.63
C ARG A 31 2.29 3.39 14.63
N ASP A 32 1.40 2.83 13.81
CA ASP A 32 0.01 3.32 13.69
C ASP A 32 -0.78 3.10 14.99
N LEU A 33 -0.53 2.00 15.73
CA LEU A 33 -1.09 1.78 17.07
C LEU A 33 -0.62 2.82 18.09
N PHE A 34 0.69 3.09 18.13
CA PHE A 34 1.26 4.09 19.02
C PHE A 34 0.81 5.51 18.65
N LEU A 35 0.74 5.82 17.36
CA LEU A 35 0.24 7.11 16.88
C LEU A 35 -1.23 7.34 17.27
N ALA A 36 -2.08 6.32 17.07
CA ALA A 36 -3.48 6.36 17.48
C ALA A 36 -3.62 6.63 18.99
N SER A 37 -2.84 5.94 19.81
CA SER A 37 -2.84 6.15 21.27
C SER A 37 -2.33 7.54 21.68
N PHE A 38 -1.38 8.12 20.93
CA PHE A 38 -0.70 9.37 21.29
C PHE A 38 -1.45 10.63 20.87
N VAL A 39 -2.03 10.65 19.65
CA VAL A 39 -2.74 11.82 19.11
C VAL A 39 -4.21 11.56 18.78
N GLY A 40 -4.65 10.31 18.78
CA GLY A 40 -6.04 9.93 18.50
C GLY A 40 -6.47 10.29 17.07
N THR A 41 -7.69 10.82 16.98
CA THR A 41 -8.30 11.38 15.78
C THR A 41 -8.62 12.87 15.95
N SER A 42 -7.83 13.56 16.75
CA SER A 42 -7.96 15.00 17.00
C SER A 42 -7.53 15.84 15.80
N VAL A 43 -7.85 17.12 15.83
CA VAL A 43 -7.36 18.10 14.84
C VAL A 43 -5.83 18.08 14.72
N LEU A 44 -5.10 17.88 15.83
CA LEU A 44 -3.64 17.78 15.82
C LEU A 44 -3.17 16.54 15.04
N SER A 45 -3.90 15.44 15.14
CA SER A 45 -3.64 14.23 14.33
C SER A 45 -3.85 14.51 12.84
N ASP A 46 -4.95 15.18 12.48
CA ASP A 46 -5.22 15.55 11.09
C ASP A 46 -4.14 16.46 10.51
N ILE A 47 -3.72 17.49 11.27
CA ILE A 47 -2.62 18.38 10.88
C ILE A 47 -1.33 17.59 10.64
N PHE A 48 -0.96 16.69 11.58
CA PHE A 48 0.23 15.85 11.42
C PHE A 48 0.13 14.94 10.18
N LEU A 49 -1.03 14.29 9.98
CA LEU A 49 -1.23 13.38 8.87
C LEU A 49 -1.23 14.09 7.52
N ILE A 50 -1.80 15.30 7.42
CA ILE A 50 -1.73 16.14 6.20
C ILE A 50 -0.28 16.49 5.93
N ALA A 51 0.43 17.06 6.92
CA ALA A 51 1.82 17.46 6.79
C ALA A 51 2.74 16.27 6.40
N PHE A 52 2.49 15.08 6.96
CA PHE A 52 3.26 13.87 6.66
C PHE A 52 2.93 13.28 5.29
N ARG A 53 1.66 13.32 4.85
CA ARG A 53 1.24 12.77 3.55
C ARG A 53 1.75 13.58 2.36
N LEU A 54 2.01 14.88 2.50
CA LEU A 54 2.54 15.71 1.43
C LEU A 54 3.88 15.16 0.89
N PRO A 55 4.97 15.06 1.67
CA PRO A 55 6.22 14.49 1.20
C PRO A 55 6.09 13.01 0.82
N TYR A 56 5.21 12.26 1.47
CA TYR A 56 4.99 10.84 1.17
C TYR A 56 4.34 10.61 -0.20
N SER A 57 3.50 11.53 -0.68
CA SER A 57 2.94 11.49 -2.03
C SER A 57 4.04 11.61 -3.09
N PHE A 58 5.02 12.47 -2.86
CA PHE A 58 6.22 12.57 -3.72
C PHE A 58 7.04 11.27 -3.72
N LYS A 59 7.20 10.62 -2.57
CA LYS A 59 7.90 9.33 -2.49
C LYS A 59 7.30 8.31 -3.46
N ARG A 60 6.01 8.15 -3.46
CA ARG A 60 5.34 7.15 -4.29
C ARG A 60 5.47 7.46 -5.78
N ALA A 61 5.23 8.71 -6.18
CA ALA A 61 5.34 9.13 -7.58
C ALA A 61 6.78 9.04 -8.11
N VAL A 62 7.73 9.64 -7.39
CA VAL A 62 9.11 9.83 -7.86
C VAL A 62 9.94 8.56 -7.72
N SER A 63 9.70 7.74 -6.70
CA SER A 63 10.63 6.70 -6.28
C SER A 63 10.13 5.28 -6.54
N GLU A 64 9.01 4.90 -5.95
CA GLU A 64 8.60 3.49 -5.94
C GLU A 64 8.13 3.01 -7.32
N GLU A 65 7.35 3.84 -8.00
CA GLU A 65 6.71 3.47 -9.27
C GLU A 65 7.53 3.87 -10.50
N SER A 66 8.43 4.85 -10.38
CA SER A 66 9.14 5.45 -11.53
C SER A 66 10.64 5.16 -11.58
N LEU A 67 11.33 5.21 -10.43
CA LEU A 67 12.78 5.11 -10.40
C LEU A 67 13.29 3.68 -10.66
N ASN A 68 12.79 2.67 -9.94
CA ASN A 68 13.27 1.29 -10.08
C ASN A 68 13.12 0.73 -11.50
N PRO A 69 11.97 0.88 -12.19
CA PRO A 69 11.80 0.40 -13.56
C PRO A 69 12.75 1.05 -14.57
N ALA A 70 13.14 2.31 -14.35
CA ALA A 70 14.07 3.03 -15.21
C ALA A 70 15.55 2.77 -14.85
N PHE A 71 15.86 2.66 -13.56
CA PHE A 71 17.24 2.56 -13.06
C PHE A 71 17.85 1.18 -13.27
N ILE A 72 17.14 0.11 -12.87
CA ILE A 72 17.69 -1.25 -12.82
C ILE A 72 18.17 -1.76 -14.20
N PRO A 73 17.41 -1.60 -15.31
CA PRO A 73 17.86 -2.08 -16.62
C PRO A 73 19.12 -1.36 -17.11
N ILE A 74 19.22 -0.05 -16.89
CA ILE A 74 20.35 0.75 -17.36
C ILE A 74 21.60 0.48 -16.52
N TYR A 75 21.41 0.33 -15.21
CA TYR A 75 22.49 -0.08 -14.31
C TYR A 75 23.04 -1.46 -14.70
N GLY A 76 22.19 -2.43 -15.08
CA GLY A 76 22.56 -3.75 -15.59
C GLY A 76 23.41 -3.65 -16.86
N LYS A 77 22.96 -2.90 -17.87
CA LYS A 77 23.73 -2.66 -19.10
C LYS A 77 25.11 -2.02 -18.82
N SER A 78 25.18 -1.15 -17.85
CA SER A 78 26.45 -0.51 -17.43
C SER A 78 27.39 -1.49 -16.71
N SER A 79 26.85 -2.54 -16.11
CA SER A 79 27.61 -3.59 -15.42
C SER A 79 28.27 -4.60 -16.39
N ASP A 80 27.69 -4.84 -17.55
CA ASP A 80 28.23 -5.74 -18.59
C ASP A 80 29.47 -5.16 -19.28
N SER A 81 29.70 -3.86 -19.15
CA SER A 81 30.96 -3.25 -19.59
C SER A 81 32.09 -3.59 -18.60
N SER A 82 33.27 -3.95 -19.07
CA SER A 82 34.47 -4.31 -18.29
C SER A 82 34.94 -3.19 -17.30
N ASN A 83 34.21 -2.08 -17.22
CA ASN A 83 34.57 -0.92 -16.43
C ASN A 83 33.54 -0.69 -15.30
N LEU A 84 33.82 -1.27 -14.13
CA LEU A 84 33.04 -1.10 -12.90
C LEU A 84 32.75 0.36 -12.53
N ASN A 85 33.61 1.29 -12.93
CA ASN A 85 33.45 2.71 -12.64
C ASN A 85 32.25 3.34 -13.38
N LYS A 86 31.84 2.79 -14.54
CA LYS A 86 30.68 3.34 -15.30
C LYS A 86 29.36 3.18 -14.55
N LYS A 87 29.15 2.05 -13.85
CA LYS A 87 27.93 1.82 -13.09
C LYS A 87 27.82 2.76 -11.88
N TYR A 88 28.93 3.02 -11.19
CA TYR A 88 28.94 3.94 -10.06
C TYR A 88 28.82 5.40 -10.52
N GLU A 89 29.38 5.75 -11.68
CA GLU A 89 29.21 7.08 -12.27
C GLU A 89 27.75 7.32 -12.72
N PHE A 90 27.09 6.32 -13.26
CA PHE A 90 25.65 6.39 -13.58
C PHE A 90 24.84 6.67 -12.30
N THR A 91 25.07 5.87 -11.24
CA THR A 91 24.40 6.05 -9.96
C THR A 91 24.68 7.43 -9.37
N ARG A 92 25.95 7.90 -9.42
CA ARG A 92 26.33 9.24 -8.96
C ARG A 92 25.57 10.33 -9.68
N LYS A 93 25.46 10.27 -11.01
CA LYS A 93 24.74 11.27 -11.79
C LYS A 93 23.27 11.29 -11.44
N VAL A 94 22.63 10.12 -11.35
CA VAL A 94 21.23 10.01 -10.90
C VAL A 94 21.09 10.58 -9.49
N PHE A 95 21.97 10.20 -8.56
CA PHE A 95 21.96 10.69 -7.19
C PHE A 95 22.07 12.22 -7.10
N LEU A 96 23.01 12.82 -7.79
CA LEU A 96 23.21 14.27 -7.76
C LEU A 96 22.07 15.04 -8.41
N VAL A 97 21.54 14.54 -9.53
CA VAL A 97 20.39 15.16 -10.21
C VAL A 97 19.15 15.09 -9.31
N PHE A 98 18.89 13.94 -8.73
CA PHE A 98 17.72 13.76 -7.85
C PHE A 98 17.87 14.56 -6.55
N LEU A 99 19.08 14.63 -5.98
CA LEU A 99 19.37 15.48 -4.83
C LEU A 99 19.12 16.96 -5.16
N PHE A 100 19.63 17.43 -6.29
CA PHE A 100 19.42 18.80 -6.74
C PHE A 100 17.91 19.14 -6.88
N PHE A 101 17.15 18.28 -7.54
CA PHE A 101 15.71 18.49 -7.68
C PHE A 101 14.96 18.38 -6.34
N ALA A 102 15.38 17.48 -5.44
CA ALA A 102 14.77 17.38 -4.11
C ALA A 102 15.01 18.63 -3.27
N VAL A 103 16.24 19.15 -3.28
CA VAL A 103 16.59 20.42 -2.59
C VAL A 103 15.83 21.58 -3.22
N LEU A 104 15.84 21.70 -4.55
CA LEU A 104 15.11 22.75 -5.26
C LEU A 104 13.62 22.72 -4.94
N LEU A 105 13.00 21.53 -4.99
CA LEU A 105 11.59 21.34 -4.64
C LEU A 105 11.32 21.72 -3.18
N THR A 106 12.21 21.33 -2.27
CA THR A 106 12.07 21.70 -0.86
C THR A 106 12.14 23.20 -0.67
N VAL A 107 13.11 23.89 -1.30
CA VAL A 107 13.22 25.36 -1.21
C VAL A 107 12.00 26.06 -1.78
N ILE A 108 11.52 25.62 -2.94
CA ILE A 108 10.29 26.17 -3.55
C ILE A 108 9.09 25.95 -2.61
N ALA A 109 8.93 24.73 -2.08
CA ALA A 109 7.83 24.42 -1.17
C ALA A 109 7.92 25.22 0.14
N GLU A 110 9.11 25.44 0.70
CA GLU A 110 9.29 26.28 1.90
C GLU A 110 8.88 27.74 1.66
N ILE A 111 9.21 28.28 0.48
CA ILE A 111 8.83 29.65 0.10
C ILE A 111 7.31 29.76 -0.08
N PHE A 112 6.70 28.80 -0.75
CA PHE A 112 5.27 28.80 -1.11
C PHE A 112 4.43 27.88 -0.21
N MET A 113 4.90 27.58 1.02
CA MET A 113 4.19 26.61 1.88
C MET A 113 2.79 27.09 2.25
N GLU A 114 2.61 28.37 2.48
CA GLU A 114 1.31 28.95 2.83
C GLU A 114 0.32 28.81 1.66
N GLU A 115 0.75 29.13 0.44
CA GLU A 115 -0.05 28.99 -0.76
C GLU A 115 -0.39 27.53 -1.08
N ILE A 116 0.58 26.64 -0.92
CA ILE A 116 0.37 25.19 -1.12
C ILE A 116 -0.66 24.66 -0.11
N LEU A 117 -0.57 25.10 1.13
CA LEU A 117 -1.45 24.65 2.20
C LEU A 117 -2.79 25.38 2.23
N GLN A 118 -2.92 26.51 1.55
CA GLN A 118 -4.16 27.27 1.49
C GLN A 118 -5.34 26.41 1.03
N ILE A 119 -5.08 25.44 0.15
CA ILE A 119 -6.07 24.45 -0.27
C ILE A 119 -6.52 23.59 0.93
N PHE A 120 -5.59 23.13 1.77
CA PHE A 120 -5.89 22.25 2.91
C PHE A 120 -6.33 23.02 4.16
N SER A 121 -5.94 24.27 4.30
CA SER A 121 -6.29 25.12 5.43
C SER A 121 -7.75 25.60 5.40
N TYR A 122 -8.43 25.45 4.26
CA TYR A 122 -9.83 25.82 4.13
C TYR A 122 -10.76 25.08 5.12
N GLY A 123 -10.37 23.88 5.57
CA GLY A 123 -11.08 23.11 6.59
C GLY A 123 -10.81 23.56 8.03
N PHE A 124 -9.76 24.36 8.26
CA PHE A 124 -9.40 24.85 9.59
C PHE A 124 -9.79 26.32 9.70
N SER A 125 -10.93 26.60 10.35
CA SER A 125 -11.44 27.96 10.51
C SER A 125 -10.64 28.79 11.52
N ASP A 126 -9.94 28.14 12.46
CA ASP A 126 -9.11 28.79 13.47
C ASP A 126 -7.72 29.15 12.88
N PRO A 127 -7.31 30.44 12.89
CA PRO A 127 -6.00 30.88 12.43
C PRO A 127 -4.84 30.19 13.14
N LEU A 128 -5.00 29.81 14.41
CA LEU A 128 -3.97 29.09 15.17
C LEU A 128 -3.74 27.68 14.59
N LEU A 129 -4.80 26.98 14.19
CA LEU A 129 -4.69 25.66 13.57
C LEU A 129 -4.04 25.74 12.18
N GLN A 130 -4.33 26.80 11.43
CA GLN A 130 -3.66 27.06 10.13
C GLN A 130 -2.16 27.29 10.32
N GLU A 131 -1.76 28.09 11.31
CA GLU A 131 -0.35 28.33 11.64
C GLU A 131 0.35 27.04 12.06
N LEU A 132 -0.30 26.20 12.88
CA LEU A 132 0.20 24.88 13.27
C LEU A 132 0.39 23.95 12.06
N LEU A 133 -0.54 23.95 11.11
CA LEU A 133 -0.43 23.17 9.87
C LEU A 133 0.76 23.63 9.03
N ILE A 134 0.92 24.95 8.84
CA ILE A 134 2.04 25.55 8.09
C ILE A 134 3.37 25.20 8.78
N THR A 135 3.47 25.44 10.09
CA THR A 135 4.69 25.17 10.85
C THR A 135 5.08 23.70 10.81
N SER A 136 4.13 22.79 11.05
CA SER A 136 4.39 21.35 11.01
C SER A 136 4.79 20.88 9.62
N SER A 137 4.16 21.44 8.58
CA SER A 137 4.49 21.11 7.19
C SER A 137 5.88 21.60 6.80
N ARG A 138 6.28 22.82 7.20
CA ARG A 138 7.64 23.34 7.02
C ARG A 138 8.68 22.44 7.70
N ILE A 139 8.40 21.97 8.92
CA ILE A 139 9.32 21.06 9.61
C ILE A 139 9.41 19.71 8.88
N ILE A 140 8.29 19.15 8.42
CA ILE A 140 8.25 17.79 7.83
C ILE A 140 8.70 17.79 6.37
N PHE A 141 8.43 18.84 5.58
CA PHE A 141 8.62 18.82 4.12
C PHE A 141 10.08 18.54 3.68
N PRO A 142 11.13 18.99 4.36
CA PRO A 142 12.52 18.59 4.08
C PRO A 142 12.76 17.06 4.10
N TYR A 143 11.86 16.27 4.67
CA TYR A 143 11.89 14.83 4.59
C TYR A 143 11.88 14.31 3.13
N VAL A 144 11.38 15.11 2.16
CA VAL A 144 11.48 14.81 0.71
C VAL A 144 12.91 14.53 0.29
N ILE A 145 13.89 15.27 0.82
CA ILE A 145 15.31 15.07 0.51
C ILE A 145 15.74 13.66 0.93
N PHE A 146 15.42 13.25 2.17
CA PHE A 146 15.75 11.91 2.65
C PHE A 146 15.01 10.81 1.89
N ILE A 147 13.75 11.04 1.51
CA ILE A 147 12.98 10.13 0.66
C ILE A 147 13.68 9.87 -0.67
N VAL A 148 14.10 10.93 -1.34
CA VAL A 148 14.73 10.86 -2.66
C VAL A 148 16.09 10.17 -2.57
N LEU A 149 16.91 10.53 -1.59
CA LEU A 149 18.21 9.89 -1.34
C LEU A 149 18.05 8.39 -1.04
N THR A 150 17.15 8.06 -0.13
CA THR A 150 16.79 6.67 0.21
C THR A 150 16.41 5.89 -1.04
N SER A 151 15.60 6.48 -1.92
CA SER A 151 15.11 5.83 -3.12
C SER A 151 16.21 5.49 -4.14
N VAL A 152 17.13 6.41 -4.39
CA VAL A 152 18.27 6.17 -5.29
C VAL A 152 19.21 5.11 -4.72
N LEU A 153 19.47 5.17 -3.41
CA LEU A 153 20.30 4.17 -2.73
C LEU A 153 19.65 2.78 -2.75
N MET A 154 18.33 2.71 -2.53
CA MET A 154 17.57 1.46 -2.64
C MET A 154 17.60 0.90 -4.07
N ALA A 155 17.46 1.73 -5.11
CA ALA A 155 17.55 1.29 -6.50
C ALA A 155 18.94 0.71 -6.80
N ASN A 156 20.01 1.32 -6.29
CA ASN A 156 21.38 0.80 -6.40
C ASN A 156 21.53 -0.55 -5.68
N LEU A 157 21.04 -0.67 -4.44
CA LEU A 157 21.09 -1.90 -3.66
C LEU A 157 20.29 -3.03 -4.31
N ASN A 158 19.10 -2.74 -4.84
CA ASN A 158 18.26 -3.68 -5.58
C ASN A 158 18.96 -4.17 -6.86
N ALA A 159 19.59 -3.27 -7.59
CA ALA A 159 20.38 -3.62 -8.79
C ALA A 159 21.61 -4.51 -8.46
N ASN A 160 22.11 -4.46 -7.21
CA ASN A 160 23.17 -5.32 -6.68
C ASN A 160 22.64 -6.53 -5.87
N ASN A 161 21.35 -6.88 -6.00
CA ASN A 161 20.69 -8.02 -5.33
C ASN A 161 20.70 -7.94 -3.77
N LYS A 162 20.88 -6.77 -3.18
CA LYS A 162 20.84 -6.55 -1.72
C LYS A 162 19.43 -6.21 -1.25
N PHE A 163 18.47 -7.06 -1.56
CA PHE A 163 17.03 -6.83 -1.34
C PHE A 163 16.61 -6.83 0.15
N GLY A 164 17.33 -7.49 1.04
CA GLY A 164 16.95 -7.58 2.46
C GLY A 164 16.89 -6.21 3.14
N VAL A 165 17.91 -5.38 2.95
CA VAL A 165 17.97 -4.05 3.56
C VAL A 165 16.90 -3.13 2.97
N THR A 166 16.70 -3.18 1.65
CA THR A 166 15.70 -2.35 0.98
C THR A 166 14.27 -2.70 1.41
N GLY A 167 13.99 -3.98 1.71
CA GLY A 167 12.71 -4.42 2.27
C GLY A 167 12.49 -3.93 3.70
N ALA A 168 13.55 -3.77 4.50
CA ALA A 168 13.46 -3.39 5.91
C ALA A 168 13.55 -1.88 6.17
N ILE A 169 13.98 -1.06 5.20
CA ILE A 169 14.36 0.34 5.46
C ILE A 169 13.21 1.20 6.03
N ALA A 170 11.96 0.91 5.65
CA ALA A 170 10.82 1.64 6.20
C ALA A 170 10.63 1.40 7.71
N SER A 171 11.15 0.27 8.25
CA SER A 171 11.11 -0.01 9.69
C SER A 171 11.90 1.03 10.50
N VAL A 172 12.95 1.61 9.93
CA VAL A 172 13.78 2.61 10.61
C VAL A 172 12.94 3.82 11.00
N LEU A 173 12.20 4.41 10.05
CA LEU A 173 11.29 5.53 10.35
C LEU A 173 10.19 5.11 11.33
N ASN A 174 9.58 3.95 11.10
CA ASN A 174 8.50 3.46 11.94
C ASN A 174 8.94 3.31 13.41
N LEU A 175 10.10 2.66 13.62
CA LEU A 175 10.65 2.45 14.96
C LEU A 175 11.17 3.75 15.59
N THR A 176 11.65 4.71 14.81
CA THR A 176 12.01 6.05 15.30
C THR A 176 10.79 6.76 15.86
N ILE A 177 9.63 6.71 15.15
CA ILE A 177 8.38 7.32 15.63
C ILE A 177 7.88 6.59 16.88
N VAL A 178 7.89 5.26 16.91
CA VAL A 178 7.50 4.47 18.10
C VAL A 178 8.39 4.81 19.28
N GLY A 179 9.72 4.80 19.09
CA GLY A 179 10.67 5.13 20.14
C GLY A 179 10.48 6.56 20.68
N ALA A 180 10.23 7.51 19.77
CA ALA A 180 9.95 8.89 20.16
C ALA A 180 8.66 8.99 21.02
N ILE A 181 7.57 8.32 20.62
CA ILE A 181 6.33 8.30 21.40
C ILE A 181 6.55 7.66 22.78
N VAL A 182 7.30 6.56 22.86
CA VAL A 182 7.63 5.93 24.15
C VAL A 182 8.43 6.88 25.07
N LEU A 183 9.33 7.67 24.50
CA LEU A 183 10.12 8.64 25.26
C LEU A 183 9.27 9.78 25.86
N THR A 184 8.10 10.09 25.31
CA THR A 184 7.20 11.11 25.90
C THR A 184 6.63 10.73 27.27
N ASN A 185 6.73 9.46 27.68
CA ASN A 185 6.39 9.08 29.05
C ASN A 185 7.31 9.71 30.10
N PHE A 186 8.47 10.23 29.68
CA PHE A 186 9.48 10.83 30.56
C PHE A 186 9.54 12.36 30.46
N TYR A 187 8.90 12.96 29.45
CA TYR A 187 8.97 14.39 29.18
C TYR A 187 7.64 14.93 28.67
N GLU A 188 7.24 16.09 29.17
CA GLU A 188 6.13 16.84 28.58
C GLU A 188 6.58 17.48 27.26
N VAL A 189 5.84 17.24 26.19
CA VAL A 189 6.16 17.73 24.85
C VAL A 189 4.93 18.29 24.13
N ASN A 190 5.16 19.26 23.26
CA ASN A 190 4.17 19.59 22.25
C ASN A 190 4.08 18.43 21.24
N LYS A 191 3.01 17.63 21.33
CA LYS A 191 2.85 16.37 20.58
C LYS A 191 3.07 16.56 19.09
N LEU A 192 2.52 17.62 18.49
CA LEU A 192 2.56 17.89 17.06
C LEU A 192 3.98 18.21 16.58
N LEU A 193 4.66 19.18 17.22
CA LEU A 193 6.01 19.57 16.86
C LEU A 193 7.01 18.43 17.09
N TYR A 194 6.84 17.70 18.18
CA TYR A 194 7.67 16.55 18.51
C TYR A 194 7.61 15.45 17.45
N LEU A 195 6.40 15.09 17.01
CA LEU A 195 6.21 14.15 15.90
C LEU A 195 6.81 14.68 14.59
N SER A 196 6.66 15.99 14.32
CA SER A 196 7.17 16.61 13.11
C SER A 196 8.70 16.49 13.02
N TYR A 197 9.42 16.82 14.07
CA TYR A 197 10.88 16.64 14.14
C TYR A 197 11.30 15.17 14.09
N THR A 198 10.51 14.27 14.70
CA THR A 198 10.78 12.84 14.69
C THR A 198 10.78 12.26 13.26
N VAL A 199 9.92 12.76 12.37
CA VAL A 199 9.92 12.34 10.96
C VAL A 199 11.25 12.68 10.27
N ILE A 200 11.79 13.88 10.50
CA ILE A 200 13.09 14.30 9.96
C ILE A 200 14.22 13.43 10.48
N ILE A 201 14.27 13.20 11.81
CA ILE A 201 15.25 12.34 12.46
C ILE A 201 15.17 10.91 11.89
N GLY A 202 13.97 10.38 11.73
CA GLY A 202 13.78 9.06 11.14
C GLY A 202 14.24 8.97 9.68
N GLY A 203 13.99 10.02 8.89
CA GLY A 203 14.50 10.14 7.52
C GLY A 203 16.03 10.17 7.46
N PHE A 204 16.65 10.93 8.34
CA PHE A 204 18.11 10.95 8.48
C PHE A 204 18.67 9.56 8.82
N PHE A 205 18.07 8.85 9.79
CA PHE A 205 18.49 7.50 10.13
C PHE A 205 18.29 6.50 8.98
N GLN A 206 17.23 6.63 8.19
CA GLN A 206 17.05 5.80 6.98
C GLN A 206 18.22 5.95 6.00
N VAL A 207 18.60 7.18 5.71
CA VAL A 207 19.73 7.47 4.81
C VAL A 207 21.04 6.97 5.43
N LEU A 208 21.25 7.19 6.73
CA LEU A 208 22.45 6.73 7.44
C LEU A 208 22.61 5.20 7.35
N VAL A 209 21.53 4.45 7.62
CA VAL A 209 21.55 2.98 7.50
C VAL A 209 21.91 2.53 6.08
N LEU A 210 21.31 3.14 5.05
CA LEU A 210 21.65 2.78 3.68
C LEU A 210 23.08 3.13 3.32
N PHE A 211 23.59 4.23 3.85
CA PHE A 211 24.98 4.64 3.66
C PHE A 211 26.00 3.62 4.17
N THR A 212 25.70 2.89 5.25
CA THR A 212 26.60 1.86 5.77
C THR A 212 26.62 0.59 4.93
N VAL A 213 25.56 0.34 4.13
CA VAL A 213 25.38 -0.89 3.35
C VAL A 213 25.80 -0.74 1.88
N VAL A 214 25.80 0.49 1.36
CA VAL A 214 26.23 0.79 0.00
C VAL A 214 27.74 0.52 -0.15
N ASP A 215 28.13 0.04 -1.33
CA ASP A 215 29.50 -0.33 -1.64
C ASP A 215 30.47 0.86 -1.45
N ARG A 216 31.65 0.61 -0.83
CA ARG A 216 32.68 1.62 -0.62
C ARG A 216 33.12 2.30 -1.93
N ASN A 217 33.13 1.57 -3.05
CA ASN A 217 33.48 2.12 -4.35
C ASN A 217 32.48 3.19 -4.83
N PHE A 218 31.22 3.14 -4.41
CA PHE A 218 30.26 4.22 -4.66
C PHE A 218 30.70 5.53 -4.03
N TRP A 219 31.21 5.48 -2.80
CA TRP A 219 31.67 6.67 -2.08
C TRP A 219 32.90 7.30 -2.74
N THR A 220 33.87 6.46 -3.17
CA THR A 220 35.05 6.96 -3.87
C THR A 220 34.68 7.66 -5.18
N VAL A 221 33.68 7.13 -5.90
CA VAL A 221 33.18 7.74 -7.13
C VAL A 221 32.32 8.97 -6.85
N LEU A 222 31.52 8.98 -5.75
CA LEU A 222 30.70 10.13 -5.37
C LEU A 222 31.55 11.37 -5.09
N ILE A 223 32.68 11.19 -4.40
CA ILE A 223 33.60 12.28 -4.03
C ILE A 223 34.57 12.62 -5.18
N SER A 224 34.78 11.70 -6.13
CA SER A 224 35.71 11.88 -7.23
C SER A 224 35.26 13.00 -8.20
N LEU A 225 36.21 13.87 -8.55
CA LEU A 225 36.02 14.90 -9.59
C LEU A 225 36.17 14.37 -11.03
N LYS A 226 36.56 13.10 -11.22
CA LYS A 226 36.70 12.49 -12.55
C LYS A 226 35.33 12.37 -13.23
N ARG A 227 35.20 12.97 -14.41
CA ARG A 227 33.99 12.90 -15.25
C ARG A 227 34.08 11.73 -16.22
N TYR A 228 33.20 10.74 -16.07
CA TYR A 228 32.96 9.72 -17.09
C TYR A 228 31.80 10.15 -17.99
N ARG A 229 31.90 9.91 -19.31
CA ARG A 229 30.83 10.23 -20.26
C ARG A 229 29.74 9.15 -20.22
N THR A 230 28.89 9.16 -19.21
CA THR A 230 27.65 8.37 -19.20
C THR A 230 26.47 9.28 -19.53
N SER A 231 25.67 8.92 -20.54
CA SER A 231 24.45 9.64 -20.90
C SER A 231 23.29 9.19 -20.00
N LEU A 232 22.44 10.12 -19.58
CA LEU A 232 21.21 9.84 -18.87
C LEU A 232 19.96 9.83 -19.79
N ASN A 233 20.13 10.00 -21.11
CA ASN A 233 19.00 10.13 -22.03
C ASN A 233 18.11 8.88 -22.03
N GLU A 234 18.71 7.68 -22.02
CA GLU A 234 17.97 6.41 -21.96
C GLU A 234 17.21 6.28 -20.62
N PHE A 235 17.81 6.74 -19.53
CA PHE A 235 17.15 6.78 -18.23
C PHE A 235 15.93 7.71 -18.23
N TYR A 236 16.08 8.93 -18.72
CA TYR A 236 14.97 9.90 -18.75
C TYR A 236 13.85 9.46 -19.69
N SER A 237 14.16 8.81 -20.83
CA SER A 237 13.14 8.30 -21.74
C SER A 237 12.24 7.23 -21.10
N MET A 238 12.76 6.47 -20.11
CA MET A 238 12.00 5.49 -19.35
C MET A 238 11.33 6.09 -18.11
N TYR A 239 12.00 7.04 -17.45
CA TYR A 239 11.57 7.63 -16.19
C TYR A 239 10.38 8.58 -16.35
N TRP A 240 10.42 9.50 -17.33
CA TRP A 240 9.37 10.52 -17.50
C TRP A 240 7.97 9.95 -17.73
N PRO A 241 7.76 8.99 -18.63
CA PRO A 241 6.42 8.43 -18.85
C PRO A 241 5.86 7.77 -17.58
N THR A 242 6.70 7.07 -16.82
CA THR A 242 6.27 6.40 -15.57
C THR A 242 5.97 7.42 -14.48
N LEU A 243 6.75 8.50 -14.38
CA LEU A 243 6.50 9.59 -13.43
C LEU A 243 5.17 10.29 -13.70
N VAL A 244 4.91 10.67 -14.95
CA VAL A 244 3.65 11.32 -15.32
C VAL A 244 2.47 10.42 -14.98
N TYR A 245 2.56 9.13 -15.30
CA TYR A 245 1.51 8.17 -14.98
C TYR A 245 1.26 8.02 -13.47
N SER A 246 2.30 7.85 -12.67
CA SER A 246 2.16 7.70 -11.23
C SER A 246 1.63 8.97 -10.54
N SER A 247 1.91 10.15 -11.12
CA SER A 247 1.42 11.43 -10.62
C SER A 247 -0.10 11.57 -10.72
N PHE A 248 -0.74 11.04 -11.77
CA PHE A 248 -2.20 11.05 -11.88
C PHE A 248 -2.92 10.35 -10.72
N PHE A 249 -2.35 9.25 -10.21
CA PHE A 249 -2.90 8.56 -9.05
C PHE A 249 -2.81 9.41 -7.78
N GLN A 250 -1.75 10.23 -7.63
CA GLN A 250 -1.56 11.08 -6.47
C GLN A 250 -2.56 12.23 -6.40
N ILE A 251 -3.09 12.70 -7.54
CA ILE A 251 -4.12 13.75 -7.58
C ILE A 251 -5.38 13.31 -6.81
N ASN A 252 -5.85 12.08 -7.02
CA ASN A 252 -7.00 11.55 -6.26
C ASN A 252 -6.75 11.52 -4.75
N LEU A 253 -5.53 11.13 -4.35
CA LEU A 253 -5.13 11.12 -2.94
C LEU A 253 -5.14 12.52 -2.33
N ILE A 254 -4.57 13.50 -3.04
CA ILE A 254 -4.50 14.90 -2.58
C ILE A 254 -5.90 15.48 -2.44
N ILE A 255 -6.77 15.29 -3.43
CA ILE A 255 -8.15 15.78 -3.38
C ILE A 255 -8.94 15.07 -2.28
N GLY A 256 -8.73 13.77 -2.07
CA GLY A 256 -9.33 13.03 -0.96
C GLY A 256 -8.93 13.62 0.40
N ILE A 257 -7.65 13.94 0.60
CA ILE A 257 -7.15 14.57 1.82
C ILE A 257 -7.76 15.97 2.00
N PHE A 258 -7.83 16.76 0.92
CA PHE A 258 -8.47 18.06 0.94
C PHE A 258 -9.92 17.98 1.41
N LEU A 259 -10.72 17.09 0.83
CA LEU A 259 -12.11 16.91 1.24
C LEU A 259 -12.24 16.44 2.69
N CYS A 260 -11.35 15.55 3.15
CA CYS A 260 -11.31 15.15 4.56
C CYS A 260 -10.97 16.30 5.50
N SER A 261 -10.09 17.22 5.10
CA SER A 261 -9.68 18.34 5.96
C SER A 261 -10.82 19.31 6.27
N LEU A 262 -11.94 19.23 5.54
CA LEU A 262 -13.14 20.05 5.78
C LEU A 262 -13.93 19.58 7.02
N GLU A 263 -13.64 18.42 7.57
CA GLU A 263 -14.32 17.85 8.74
C GLU A 263 -13.28 17.36 9.76
N GLU A 264 -13.47 17.73 11.03
CA GLU A 264 -12.56 17.38 12.11
C GLU A 264 -12.46 15.86 12.31
N GLY A 265 -11.23 15.35 12.41
CA GLY A 265 -10.93 13.93 12.59
C GLY A 265 -11.02 13.08 11.33
N ALA A 266 -11.60 13.61 10.23
CA ALA A 266 -11.90 12.83 9.05
C ALA A 266 -10.63 12.30 8.33
N VAL A 267 -9.54 13.08 8.32
CA VAL A 267 -8.25 12.63 7.77
C VAL A 267 -7.74 11.43 8.56
N SER A 268 -7.87 11.48 9.87
CA SER A 268 -7.45 10.41 10.78
C SER A 268 -8.35 9.17 10.66
N TYR A 269 -9.68 9.34 10.60
CA TYR A 269 -10.61 8.21 10.40
C TYR A 269 -10.29 7.43 9.12
N ILE A 270 -10.07 8.13 8.01
CA ILE A 270 -9.69 7.50 6.74
C ILE A 270 -8.32 6.86 6.85
N TYR A 271 -7.34 7.52 7.46
CA TYR A 271 -5.99 6.98 7.60
C TYR A 271 -5.97 5.63 8.32
N TYR A 272 -6.61 5.52 9.50
CA TYR A 272 -6.63 4.27 10.26
C TYR A 272 -7.46 3.18 9.57
N SER A 273 -8.59 3.55 8.97
CA SER A 273 -9.44 2.60 8.21
C SER A 273 -8.73 2.04 6.98
N GLU A 274 -7.99 2.88 6.25
CA GLU A 274 -7.17 2.43 5.11
C GLU A 274 -6.16 1.34 5.51
N ARG A 275 -5.56 1.41 6.70
CA ARG A 275 -4.62 0.40 7.19
C ARG A 275 -5.28 -0.96 7.33
N LEU A 276 -6.47 -0.99 7.87
CA LEU A 276 -7.25 -2.21 8.04
C LEU A 276 -7.77 -2.77 6.71
N PHE A 277 -8.18 -1.90 5.78
CA PHE A 277 -8.59 -2.28 4.43
C PHE A 277 -7.43 -2.85 3.60
N TYR A 278 -6.25 -2.21 3.61
CA TYR A 278 -5.11 -2.67 2.82
C TYR A 278 -4.47 -3.95 3.34
N PHE A 279 -4.66 -4.32 4.59
CA PHE A 279 -4.10 -5.55 5.16
C PHE A 279 -4.61 -6.81 4.42
N PRO A 280 -5.92 -7.12 4.37
CA PRO A 280 -6.42 -8.29 3.64
C PRO A 280 -6.20 -8.17 2.12
N LEU A 281 -6.32 -6.99 1.55
CA LEU A 281 -6.07 -6.75 0.13
C LEU A 281 -4.63 -7.13 -0.26
N THR A 282 -3.66 -6.79 0.57
CA THR A 282 -2.25 -7.12 0.34
C THR A 282 -2.00 -8.61 0.48
N LEU A 283 -2.57 -9.21 1.51
CA LEU A 283 -2.33 -10.61 1.85
C LEU A 283 -2.91 -11.58 0.80
N ILE A 284 -4.04 -11.23 0.23
CA ILE A 284 -4.76 -12.09 -0.73
C ILE A 284 -4.57 -11.57 -2.16
N GLY A 285 -5.00 -10.35 -2.44
CA GLY A 285 -5.07 -9.82 -3.80
C GLY A 285 -3.70 -9.61 -4.42
N ILE A 286 -2.80 -8.92 -3.71
CA ILE A 286 -1.45 -8.63 -4.22
C ILE A 286 -0.60 -9.90 -4.26
N ALA A 287 -0.68 -10.78 -3.25
CA ALA A 287 0.09 -12.01 -3.22
C ALA A 287 -0.26 -12.94 -4.41
N ILE A 288 -1.54 -13.12 -4.70
CA ILE A 288 -1.99 -13.90 -5.85
C ILE A 288 -1.56 -13.21 -7.16
N GLY A 289 -1.76 -11.90 -7.27
CA GLY A 289 -1.40 -11.11 -8.45
C GLY A 289 0.08 -11.22 -8.83
N VAL A 290 0.98 -11.18 -7.86
CA VAL A 290 2.44 -11.32 -8.09
C VAL A 290 2.81 -12.69 -8.66
N VAL A 291 2.15 -13.76 -8.18
CA VAL A 291 2.39 -15.13 -8.69
C VAL A 291 1.78 -15.34 -10.08
N LEU A 292 0.69 -14.63 -10.40
CA LEU A 292 0.01 -14.77 -11.69
C LEU A 292 0.84 -14.27 -12.86
N VAL A 293 1.51 -13.12 -12.76
CA VAL A 293 2.22 -12.50 -13.89
C VAL A 293 3.21 -13.45 -14.58
N PRO A 294 4.20 -14.06 -13.90
CA PRO A 294 5.18 -14.91 -14.56
C PRO A 294 4.57 -16.19 -15.13
N ASN A 295 3.58 -16.78 -14.45
CA ASN A 295 2.94 -18.01 -14.92
C ASN A 295 2.07 -17.75 -16.16
N LEU A 296 1.25 -16.70 -16.16
CA LEU A 296 0.46 -16.30 -17.32
C LEU A 296 1.36 -15.96 -18.52
N SER A 297 2.45 -15.21 -18.30
CA SER A 297 3.40 -14.87 -19.35
C SER A 297 4.06 -16.11 -19.97
N ASN A 298 4.31 -17.16 -19.17
CA ASN A 298 4.85 -18.43 -19.67
C ASN A 298 3.84 -19.18 -20.53
N PHE A 299 2.60 -19.37 -20.05
CA PHE A 299 1.55 -20.06 -20.79
C PHE A 299 1.22 -19.35 -22.12
N ILE A 300 1.11 -18.01 -22.08
CA ILE A 300 0.80 -17.20 -23.28
C ILE A 300 1.93 -17.30 -24.31
N ARG A 301 3.22 -17.25 -23.89
CA ARG A 301 4.36 -17.42 -24.80
C ARG A 301 4.44 -18.81 -25.42
N GLN A 302 3.95 -19.84 -24.75
CA GLN A 302 3.88 -21.21 -25.24
C GLN A 302 2.61 -21.46 -26.08
N ASN A 303 1.76 -20.43 -26.30
CA ASN A 303 0.45 -20.54 -26.96
C ASN A 303 -0.55 -21.45 -26.23
N GLU A 304 -0.35 -21.70 -24.93
CA GLU A 304 -1.21 -22.53 -24.09
C GLU A 304 -2.30 -21.66 -23.44
N ASN A 305 -3.12 -21.01 -24.27
CA ASN A 305 -4.14 -20.05 -23.82
C ASN A 305 -5.20 -20.69 -22.90
N ASP A 306 -5.53 -21.96 -23.10
CA ASP A 306 -6.53 -22.65 -22.27
C ASP A 306 -5.99 -22.92 -20.87
N LEU A 307 -4.71 -23.28 -20.73
CA LEU A 307 -4.04 -23.40 -19.43
C LEU A 307 -3.94 -22.05 -18.72
N ALA A 308 -3.64 -20.99 -19.48
CA ALA A 308 -3.62 -19.63 -18.92
C ALA A 308 -5.00 -19.21 -18.37
N ARG A 309 -6.08 -19.51 -19.10
CA ARG A 309 -7.48 -19.27 -18.66
C ARG A 309 -7.82 -20.08 -17.41
N GLU A 310 -7.51 -21.37 -17.42
CA GLU A 310 -7.79 -22.25 -16.28
C GLU A 310 -7.04 -21.76 -15.03
N TYR A 311 -5.77 -21.40 -15.17
CA TYR A 311 -4.95 -20.89 -14.08
C TYR A 311 -5.53 -19.60 -13.47
N MET A 312 -5.98 -18.68 -14.32
CA MET A 312 -6.62 -17.44 -13.89
C MET A 312 -7.99 -17.68 -13.22
N ASN A 313 -8.80 -18.63 -13.75
CA ASN A 313 -10.07 -19.01 -13.15
C ASN A 313 -9.90 -19.61 -11.77
N ARG A 314 -8.88 -20.47 -11.58
CA ARG A 314 -8.51 -21.00 -10.26
C ARG A 314 -8.11 -19.89 -9.30
N ALA A 315 -7.29 -18.94 -9.75
CA ALA A 315 -6.88 -17.79 -8.93
C ALA A 315 -8.07 -16.92 -8.51
N ASN A 316 -9.01 -16.64 -9.43
CA ASN A 316 -10.24 -15.92 -9.11
C ASN A 316 -11.11 -16.69 -8.11
N LYS A 317 -11.24 -18.01 -8.28
CA LYS A 317 -11.98 -18.87 -7.36
C LYS A 317 -11.38 -18.83 -5.95
N TYR A 318 -10.06 -19.01 -5.82
CA TYR A 318 -9.37 -18.97 -4.52
C TYR A 318 -9.47 -17.59 -3.85
N ALA A 319 -9.40 -16.53 -4.64
CA ALA A 319 -9.56 -15.19 -4.10
C ALA A 319 -10.98 -14.95 -3.58
N LEU A 320 -12.00 -15.31 -4.34
CA LEU A 320 -13.41 -15.12 -3.94
C LEU A 320 -13.78 -15.92 -2.70
N ILE A 321 -13.38 -17.20 -2.65
CA ILE A 321 -13.70 -18.06 -1.52
C ILE A 321 -13.02 -17.58 -0.22
N THR A 322 -11.92 -16.85 -0.32
CA THR A 322 -11.19 -16.33 0.83
C THR A 322 -11.65 -14.92 1.19
N ILE A 323 -11.78 -14.03 0.19
CA ILE A 323 -12.02 -12.60 0.46
C ILE A 323 -13.47 -12.33 0.88
N LEU A 324 -14.46 -13.04 0.31
CA LEU A 324 -15.86 -12.79 0.64
C LEU A 324 -16.19 -13.16 2.10
N PRO A 325 -15.86 -14.37 2.62
CA PRO A 325 -16.08 -14.69 4.04
C PRO A 325 -15.30 -13.76 4.97
N LEU A 326 -14.07 -13.41 4.60
CA LEU A 326 -13.26 -12.46 5.36
C LEU A 326 -13.91 -11.06 5.38
N THR A 327 -14.49 -10.62 4.26
CA THR A 327 -15.24 -9.36 4.20
C THR A 327 -16.45 -9.40 5.13
N GLY A 328 -17.21 -10.50 5.14
CA GLY A 328 -18.34 -10.69 6.05
C GLY A 328 -17.93 -10.60 7.52
N PHE A 329 -16.83 -11.27 7.90
CA PHE A 329 -16.24 -11.21 9.24
C PHE A 329 -15.84 -9.77 9.63
N LEU A 330 -15.08 -9.09 8.75
CA LEU A 330 -14.61 -7.73 9.00
C LEU A 330 -15.76 -6.71 9.07
N LEU A 331 -16.79 -6.86 8.25
CA LEU A 331 -17.99 -6.03 8.29
C LEU A 331 -18.80 -6.24 9.58
N GLY A 332 -18.96 -7.50 10.01
CA GLY A 332 -19.74 -7.84 11.20
C GLY A 332 -19.10 -7.40 12.50
N LEU A 333 -17.78 -7.23 12.53
CA LEU A 333 -17.00 -6.87 13.72
C LEU A 333 -16.16 -5.60 13.51
N SER A 334 -16.52 -4.73 12.58
CA SER A 334 -15.71 -3.54 12.31
C SER A 334 -15.54 -2.61 13.51
N PRO A 335 -16.55 -2.35 14.38
CA PRO A 335 -16.37 -1.54 15.57
C PRO A 335 -15.42 -2.19 16.59
N GLU A 336 -15.56 -3.50 16.81
CA GLU A 336 -14.76 -4.26 17.78
C GLU A 336 -13.31 -4.38 17.33
N ILE A 337 -13.08 -4.54 16.02
CA ILE A 337 -11.72 -4.55 15.44
C ILE A 337 -11.05 -3.19 15.67
N VAL A 338 -11.74 -2.09 15.38
CA VAL A 338 -11.21 -0.75 15.57
C VAL A 338 -10.98 -0.46 17.05
N SER A 339 -11.95 -0.80 17.93
CA SER A 339 -11.83 -0.63 19.38
C SER A 339 -10.64 -1.43 19.93
N PHE A 340 -10.58 -2.72 19.65
CA PHE A 340 -9.49 -3.58 20.13
C PHE A 340 -8.10 -3.09 19.70
N LEU A 341 -7.98 -2.58 18.49
CA LEU A 341 -6.69 -2.17 17.94
C LEU A 341 -6.29 -0.76 18.36
N PHE A 342 -7.22 0.19 18.34
CA PHE A 342 -6.88 1.61 18.44
C PHE A 342 -7.44 2.31 19.68
N GLU A 343 -8.57 1.86 20.28
CA GLU A 343 -9.24 2.55 21.38
C GLU A 343 -8.43 2.50 22.66
N ARG A 344 -7.45 3.40 22.73
CA ARG A 344 -6.58 3.63 23.89
C ARG A 344 -5.97 5.02 23.84
N GLY A 345 -5.64 5.57 25.01
CA GLY A 345 -5.06 6.92 25.12
C GLY A 345 -6.01 7.98 24.55
N GLU A 346 -5.55 8.73 23.58
CA GLU A 346 -6.33 9.80 22.93
C GLU A 346 -7.36 9.29 21.90
N PHE A 347 -7.34 8.00 21.55
CA PHE A 347 -8.31 7.42 20.61
C PHE A 347 -9.57 7.00 21.36
N THR A 348 -10.61 7.81 21.27
CA THR A 348 -11.85 7.68 22.03
C THR A 348 -12.85 6.69 21.41
N ALA A 349 -13.94 6.39 22.12
CA ALA A 349 -15.07 5.62 21.59
C ALA A 349 -15.76 6.31 20.39
N GLU A 350 -15.77 7.65 20.34
CA GLU A 350 -16.25 8.40 19.18
C GLU A 350 -15.32 8.20 17.98
N SER A 351 -14.00 8.22 18.20
CA SER A 351 -13.00 7.87 17.20
C SER A 351 -13.23 6.48 16.64
N THR A 352 -13.53 5.50 17.51
CA THR A 352 -13.88 4.13 17.14
C THR A 352 -15.11 4.08 16.25
N LYS A 353 -16.18 4.76 16.63
CA LYS A 353 -17.43 4.82 15.86
C LYS A 353 -17.19 5.36 14.45
N ASN A 354 -16.57 6.53 14.33
CA ASN A 354 -16.37 7.18 13.03
C ASN A 354 -15.37 6.39 12.14
N THR A 355 -14.28 5.89 12.73
CA THR A 355 -13.31 5.03 12.01
C THR A 355 -13.95 3.73 11.52
N SER A 356 -14.81 3.09 12.34
CA SER A 356 -15.49 1.86 11.94
C SER A 356 -16.52 2.07 10.83
N MET A 357 -17.21 3.22 10.80
CA MET A 357 -18.11 3.60 9.69
C MET A 357 -17.33 3.76 8.38
N VAL A 358 -16.18 4.43 8.42
CA VAL A 358 -15.28 4.57 7.26
C VAL A 358 -14.75 3.20 6.83
N LEU A 359 -14.34 2.37 7.78
CA LEU A 359 -13.86 1.01 7.51
C LEU A 359 -14.95 0.18 6.81
N THR A 360 -16.18 0.22 7.31
CA THR A 360 -17.32 -0.47 6.72
C THR A 360 -17.53 -0.07 5.25
N ALA A 361 -17.46 1.23 4.96
CA ALA A 361 -17.59 1.74 3.59
C ALA A 361 -16.46 1.24 2.67
N PHE A 362 -15.21 1.18 3.15
CA PHE A 362 -14.09 0.59 2.41
C PHE A 362 -14.24 -0.92 2.20
N LEU A 363 -14.65 -1.66 3.24
CA LEU A 363 -14.78 -3.11 3.19
C LEU A 363 -15.78 -3.60 2.16
N LEU A 364 -16.83 -2.84 1.87
CA LEU A 364 -17.75 -3.13 0.78
C LEU A 364 -17.05 -3.17 -0.59
N GLY A 365 -15.98 -2.41 -0.76
CA GLY A 365 -15.15 -2.41 -1.97
C GLY A 365 -14.05 -3.49 -2.01
N LEU A 366 -13.79 -4.17 -0.89
CA LEU A 366 -12.67 -5.10 -0.76
C LEU A 366 -12.71 -6.28 -1.75
N PRO A 367 -13.86 -6.91 -2.04
CA PRO A 367 -13.94 -7.98 -3.04
C PRO A 367 -13.58 -7.47 -4.44
N ALA A 368 -14.12 -6.33 -4.85
CA ALA A 368 -13.83 -5.74 -6.17
C ALA A 368 -12.34 -5.36 -6.29
N ALA A 369 -11.79 -4.68 -5.29
CA ALA A 369 -10.38 -4.30 -5.26
C ALA A 369 -9.46 -5.53 -5.34
N THR A 370 -9.81 -6.65 -4.68
CA THR A 370 -9.06 -7.91 -4.75
C THR A 370 -9.11 -8.51 -6.15
N LEU A 371 -10.29 -8.58 -6.77
CA LEU A 371 -10.45 -9.13 -8.11
C LEU A 371 -9.72 -8.28 -9.17
N VAL A 372 -9.68 -6.96 -9.02
CA VAL A 372 -8.86 -6.06 -9.86
C VAL A 372 -7.38 -6.48 -9.83
N LYS A 373 -6.83 -6.82 -8.64
CA LYS A 373 -5.44 -7.27 -8.52
C LYS A 373 -5.17 -8.60 -9.22
N ILE A 374 -6.19 -9.42 -9.43
CA ILE A 374 -6.08 -10.71 -10.13
C ILE A 374 -6.28 -10.56 -11.64
N LEU A 375 -7.16 -9.66 -12.07
CA LEU A 375 -7.39 -9.42 -13.50
C LEU A 375 -6.26 -8.63 -14.17
N THR A 376 -5.61 -7.75 -13.45
CA THR A 376 -4.55 -6.87 -13.94
C THR A 376 -3.33 -7.62 -14.55
N PRO A 377 -2.79 -8.71 -13.95
CA PRO A 377 -1.64 -9.46 -14.46
C PRO A 377 -1.73 -9.90 -15.91
N TYR A 378 -2.92 -10.21 -16.39
CA TYR A 378 -3.14 -10.60 -17.79
C TYR A 378 -2.67 -9.54 -18.80
N PHE A 379 -3.00 -8.26 -18.56
CA PHE A 379 -2.62 -7.17 -19.48
C PHE A 379 -1.11 -6.94 -19.54
N PHE A 380 -0.41 -7.24 -18.45
CA PHE A 380 1.06 -7.24 -18.43
C PHE A 380 1.63 -8.47 -19.15
N ALA A 381 0.99 -9.64 -18.98
CA ALA A 381 1.43 -10.88 -19.62
C ALA A 381 1.29 -10.86 -21.15
N ILE A 382 0.27 -10.17 -21.68
CA ILE A 382 0.08 -9.97 -23.14
C ILE A 382 0.75 -8.70 -23.67
N GLU A 383 1.62 -8.07 -22.88
CA GLU A 383 2.37 -6.86 -23.23
C GLU A 383 1.49 -5.67 -23.68
N THR A 384 0.28 -5.56 -23.14
CA THR A 384 -0.66 -4.46 -23.43
C THR A 384 -1.04 -3.64 -22.19
N PRO A 385 -0.08 -3.14 -21.40
CA PRO A 385 -0.36 -2.38 -20.19
C PRO A 385 -1.16 -1.09 -20.45
N ARG A 386 -1.10 -0.56 -21.68
CA ARG A 386 -1.87 0.65 -22.07
C ARG A 386 -3.38 0.48 -21.88
N ILE A 387 -3.91 -0.73 -22.05
CA ILE A 387 -5.35 -1.00 -21.83
C ILE A 387 -5.67 -0.83 -20.34
N TYR A 388 -4.88 -1.47 -19.47
CA TYR A 388 -5.02 -1.31 -18.01
C TYR A 388 -4.93 0.14 -17.58
N LEU A 389 -3.93 0.89 -18.09
CA LEU A 389 -3.75 2.30 -17.80
C LEU A 389 -4.98 3.13 -18.18
N ARG A 390 -5.52 2.94 -19.36
CA ARG A 390 -6.71 3.65 -19.84
C ARG A 390 -7.93 3.40 -18.94
N VAL A 391 -8.24 2.15 -18.63
CA VAL A 391 -9.43 1.84 -17.80
C VAL A 391 -9.25 2.30 -16.36
N THR A 392 -8.03 2.25 -15.83
CA THR A 392 -7.71 2.78 -14.49
C THR A 392 -7.87 4.29 -14.45
N THR A 393 -7.47 5.01 -15.51
CA THR A 393 -7.69 6.47 -15.61
C THR A 393 -9.17 6.81 -15.60
N TYR A 394 -10.01 6.08 -16.35
CA TYR A 394 -11.46 6.28 -16.32
C TYR A 394 -12.05 6.02 -14.93
N SER A 395 -11.65 4.94 -14.28
CA SER A 395 -12.09 4.65 -12.91
C SER A 395 -11.67 5.73 -11.92
N ASN A 396 -10.43 6.25 -12.04
CA ASN A 396 -9.95 7.33 -11.19
C ASN A 396 -10.68 8.65 -11.41
N LEU A 397 -11.07 8.96 -12.65
CA LEU A 397 -11.90 10.15 -12.95
C LEU A 397 -13.31 9.99 -12.34
N ILE A 398 -13.90 8.80 -12.44
CA ILE A 398 -15.19 8.50 -11.82
C ILE A 398 -15.08 8.62 -10.29
N ASN A 399 -14.00 8.09 -9.70
CA ASN A 399 -13.74 8.22 -8.28
C ASN A 399 -13.69 9.69 -7.84
N LEU A 400 -12.95 10.51 -8.59
CA LEU A 400 -12.83 11.94 -8.32
C LEU A 400 -14.18 12.66 -8.34
N ILE A 401 -14.97 12.42 -9.39
CA ILE A 401 -16.31 13.01 -9.53
C ILE A 401 -17.22 12.56 -8.38
N LEU A 402 -17.21 11.26 -8.07
CA LEU A 402 -18.01 10.72 -6.98
C LEU A 402 -17.59 11.26 -5.61
N MET A 403 -16.29 11.41 -5.34
CA MET A 403 -15.82 12.02 -4.09
C MET A 403 -16.37 13.43 -3.92
N LEU A 404 -16.29 14.27 -4.98
CA LEU A 404 -16.78 15.64 -4.95
C LEU A 404 -18.30 15.74 -4.75
N ILE A 405 -19.05 14.81 -5.37
CA ILE A 405 -20.51 14.78 -5.24
C ILE A 405 -20.91 14.24 -3.88
N LEU A 406 -20.41 13.05 -3.51
CA LEU A 406 -20.84 12.35 -2.30
C LEU A 406 -20.43 13.08 -1.03
N HIS A 407 -19.26 13.75 -1.03
CA HIS A 407 -18.85 14.55 0.11
C HIS A 407 -19.88 15.64 0.48
N LYS A 408 -20.54 16.27 -0.51
CA LYS A 408 -21.58 17.28 -0.27
C LYS A 408 -22.83 16.71 0.43
N PHE A 409 -23.15 15.43 0.23
CA PHE A 409 -24.37 14.81 0.77
C PHE A 409 -24.14 14.03 2.06
N ILE A 410 -22.98 13.38 2.18
CA ILE A 410 -22.69 12.43 3.28
C ILE A 410 -21.33 12.68 3.94
N GLY A 411 -20.73 13.85 3.72
CA GLY A 411 -19.47 14.27 4.34
C GLY A 411 -18.32 13.32 4.04
N PHE A 412 -17.43 13.13 5.01
CA PHE A 412 -16.22 12.31 4.89
C PHE A 412 -16.49 10.86 4.44
N LEU A 413 -17.68 10.30 4.70
CA LEU A 413 -18.06 8.97 4.23
C LEU A 413 -18.18 8.88 2.71
N GLY A 414 -18.37 9.99 2.03
CA GLY A 414 -18.41 10.05 0.57
C GLY A 414 -17.12 9.56 -0.08
N ILE A 415 -15.98 9.72 0.57
CA ILE A 415 -14.67 9.37 0.04
C ILE A 415 -14.47 7.85 -0.04
N PRO A 416 -14.65 7.06 1.03
CA PRO A 416 -14.54 5.60 0.95
C PRO A 416 -15.63 4.96 0.09
N ILE A 417 -16.84 5.54 0.05
CA ILE A 417 -17.91 5.07 -0.83
C ILE A 417 -17.55 5.30 -2.30
N ALA A 418 -17.02 6.48 -2.65
CA ALA A 418 -16.55 6.76 -4.01
C ALA A 418 -15.46 5.76 -4.45
N LEU A 419 -14.50 5.44 -3.57
CA LEU A 419 -13.45 4.45 -3.83
C LEU A 419 -14.06 3.05 -4.02
N THR A 420 -15.03 2.68 -3.22
CA THR A 420 -15.75 1.41 -3.33
C THR A 420 -16.45 1.29 -4.70
N VAL A 421 -17.26 2.29 -5.07
CA VAL A 421 -17.95 2.31 -6.36
C VAL A 421 -16.96 2.28 -7.53
N SER A 422 -15.91 3.10 -7.48
CA SER A 422 -14.89 3.13 -8.54
C SER A 422 -14.11 1.82 -8.65
N SER A 423 -13.92 1.08 -7.55
CA SER A 423 -13.31 -0.25 -7.57
C SER A 423 -14.18 -1.28 -8.33
N TYR A 424 -15.50 -1.23 -8.15
CA TYR A 424 -16.43 -2.04 -8.93
C TYR A 424 -16.45 -1.61 -10.41
N VAL A 425 -16.46 -0.31 -10.70
CA VAL A 425 -16.37 0.20 -12.07
C VAL A 425 -15.09 -0.33 -12.74
N LEU A 426 -13.95 -0.22 -12.08
CA LEU A 426 -12.68 -0.74 -12.60
C LEU A 426 -12.73 -2.26 -12.84
N PHE A 427 -13.30 -3.01 -11.91
CA PHE A 427 -13.50 -4.44 -12.05
C PHE A 427 -14.33 -4.79 -13.31
N PHE A 428 -15.47 -4.14 -13.50
CA PHE A 428 -16.33 -4.40 -14.68
C PHE A 428 -15.67 -3.93 -15.99
N LEU A 429 -14.96 -2.81 -15.99
CA LEU A 429 -14.20 -2.36 -17.16
C LEU A 429 -13.10 -3.36 -17.53
N LEU A 430 -12.36 -3.89 -16.57
CA LEU A 430 -11.35 -4.91 -16.82
C LEU A 430 -11.99 -6.21 -17.35
N LEU A 431 -13.09 -6.66 -16.78
CA LEU A 431 -13.85 -7.82 -17.31
C LEU A 431 -14.28 -7.61 -18.76
N SER A 432 -14.77 -6.41 -19.10
CA SER A 432 -15.15 -6.05 -20.48
C SER A 432 -13.98 -6.15 -21.44
N GLU A 433 -12.80 -5.64 -21.05
CA GLU A 433 -11.58 -5.73 -21.86
C GLU A 433 -11.08 -7.18 -22.02
N HIS A 434 -11.18 -8.00 -20.96
CA HIS A 434 -10.89 -9.43 -21.05
C HIS A 434 -11.82 -10.15 -22.03
N LYS A 435 -13.11 -9.82 -22.01
CA LYS A 435 -14.10 -10.37 -22.95
C LYS A 435 -13.78 -10.00 -24.40
N LYS A 436 -13.42 -8.73 -24.68
CA LYS A 436 -13.01 -8.29 -26.02
C LYS A 436 -11.80 -9.05 -26.57
N LYS A 437 -10.93 -9.53 -25.71
CA LYS A 437 -9.73 -10.34 -26.06
C LYS A 437 -10.04 -11.85 -26.14
N ASN A 438 -11.29 -12.26 -25.98
CA ASN A 438 -11.69 -13.67 -25.92
C ASN A 438 -10.91 -14.52 -24.90
N PHE A 439 -10.33 -13.88 -23.89
CA PHE A 439 -9.54 -14.57 -22.87
C PHE A 439 -10.39 -15.04 -21.71
N PHE A 440 -11.35 -14.23 -21.27
CA PHE A 440 -12.23 -14.54 -20.15
C PHE A 440 -13.68 -14.55 -20.65
N SER A 441 -14.35 -15.69 -20.56
CA SER A 441 -15.78 -15.80 -20.87
C SER A 441 -16.59 -15.72 -19.58
N TYR A 442 -17.72 -15.01 -19.60
CA TYR A 442 -18.69 -15.00 -18.49
C TYR A 442 -19.16 -16.42 -18.12
N ASN A 443 -19.14 -17.36 -19.07
CA ASN A 443 -19.50 -18.77 -18.81
C ASN A 443 -18.51 -19.48 -17.88
N ASN A 444 -17.27 -18.96 -17.74
CA ASN A 444 -16.25 -19.51 -16.84
C ASN A 444 -16.30 -18.88 -15.43
N PHE A 445 -16.98 -17.74 -15.27
CA PHE A 445 -17.32 -17.19 -13.97
C PHE A 445 -18.59 -17.85 -13.50
N ASN A 446 -18.47 -18.89 -12.71
CA ASN A 446 -19.64 -19.60 -12.20
C ASN A 446 -20.41 -18.70 -11.22
N VAL A 447 -21.39 -17.95 -11.76
CA VAL A 447 -22.22 -16.99 -11.01
C VAL A 447 -22.85 -17.68 -9.78
N LEU A 448 -23.24 -18.95 -9.93
CA LEU A 448 -23.81 -19.73 -8.83
C LEU A 448 -22.78 -19.95 -7.70
N GLN A 449 -21.50 -20.15 -8.04
CA GLN A 449 -20.44 -20.25 -7.02
C GLN A 449 -20.21 -18.91 -6.33
N ALA A 450 -20.16 -17.81 -7.08
CA ALA A 450 -20.06 -16.47 -6.50
C ALA A 450 -21.22 -16.16 -5.55
N LEU A 451 -22.44 -16.53 -5.91
CA LEU A 451 -23.63 -16.39 -5.06
C LEU A 451 -23.52 -17.24 -3.78
N LYS A 452 -23.00 -18.46 -3.87
CA LYS A 452 -22.75 -19.30 -2.67
C LYS A 452 -21.75 -18.65 -1.72
N TYR A 453 -20.65 -18.06 -2.24
CA TYR A 453 -19.65 -17.38 -1.41
C TYR A 453 -20.19 -16.08 -0.82
N LEU A 454 -21.05 -15.35 -1.56
CA LEU A 454 -21.76 -14.18 -1.05
C LEU A 454 -22.74 -14.56 0.06
N ALA A 455 -23.51 -15.65 -0.11
CA ALA A 455 -24.41 -16.15 0.92
C ALA A 455 -23.64 -16.53 2.20
N LEU A 456 -22.51 -17.24 2.07
CA LEU A 456 -21.64 -17.54 3.19
C LEU A 456 -21.12 -16.26 3.89
N SER A 457 -20.66 -15.28 3.10
CA SER A 457 -20.22 -13.99 3.62
C SER A 457 -21.31 -13.28 4.41
N PHE A 458 -22.54 -13.30 3.90
CA PHE A 458 -23.70 -12.70 4.55
C PHE A 458 -24.09 -13.41 5.85
N ILE A 459 -24.04 -14.75 5.87
CA ILE A 459 -24.30 -15.54 7.09
C ILE A 459 -23.23 -15.25 8.14
N ILE A 460 -21.95 -15.18 7.74
CA ILE A 460 -20.86 -14.83 8.65
C ILE A 460 -21.05 -13.41 9.21
N PHE A 461 -21.41 -12.44 8.34
CA PHE A 461 -21.68 -11.07 8.75
C PHE A 461 -22.80 -11.01 9.80
N LEU A 462 -23.94 -11.62 9.54
CA LEU A 462 -25.07 -11.61 10.47
C LEU A 462 -24.71 -12.27 11.81
N GLY A 463 -24.10 -13.45 11.77
CA GLY A 463 -23.74 -14.14 13.01
C GLY A 463 -22.65 -13.43 13.81
N CYS A 464 -21.66 -12.82 13.16
CA CYS A 464 -20.68 -11.98 13.85
C CYS A 464 -21.33 -10.77 14.51
N LYS A 465 -22.28 -10.13 13.83
CA LYS A 465 -23.03 -8.98 14.37
C LYS A 465 -23.89 -9.39 15.58
N GLU A 466 -24.64 -10.48 15.49
CA GLU A 466 -25.44 -11.02 16.60
C GLU A 466 -24.57 -11.41 17.81
N ILE A 467 -23.43 -12.04 17.57
CA ILE A 467 -22.44 -12.37 18.62
C ILE A 467 -21.94 -11.08 19.29
N SER A 468 -21.63 -10.05 18.50
CA SER A 468 -21.18 -8.76 19.04
C SER A 468 -22.25 -8.12 19.90
N GLU A 469 -23.47 -7.96 19.40
CA GLU A 469 -24.59 -7.33 20.13
C GLU A 469 -24.91 -8.10 21.44
N PHE A 470 -24.92 -9.42 21.40
CA PHE A 470 -25.16 -10.25 22.58
C PHE A 470 -24.05 -10.11 23.64
N LEU A 471 -22.78 -10.14 23.23
CA LEU A 471 -21.65 -10.07 24.16
C LEU A 471 -21.44 -8.64 24.68
N ILE A 472 -21.72 -7.61 23.90
CA ILE A 472 -21.72 -6.21 24.36
C ILE A 472 -22.77 -6.01 25.45
N SER A 473 -23.99 -6.53 25.27
CA SER A 473 -25.07 -6.46 26.31
C SER A 473 -24.67 -7.15 27.61
N SER A 474 -23.74 -8.09 27.55
CA SER A 474 -23.16 -8.83 28.67
C SER A 474 -21.89 -8.17 29.25
N HIS A 475 -21.53 -6.96 28.83
CA HIS A 475 -20.32 -6.21 29.24
C HIS A 475 -19.01 -6.95 28.99
N VAL A 476 -18.93 -7.72 27.92
CA VAL A 476 -17.74 -8.50 27.55
C VAL A 476 -16.76 -7.64 26.73
N ASN A 477 -15.45 -7.81 26.98
CA ASN A 477 -14.39 -7.08 26.30
C ASN A 477 -14.34 -7.37 24.80
N ALA A 478 -13.99 -6.36 23.98
CA ALA A 478 -13.83 -6.44 22.54
C ALA A 478 -12.92 -7.63 22.10
N MET A 479 -11.89 -7.96 22.86
CA MET A 479 -11.02 -9.11 22.61
C MET A 479 -11.78 -10.44 22.58
N ILE A 480 -12.66 -10.68 23.54
CA ILE A 480 -13.44 -11.93 23.62
C ILE A 480 -14.46 -11.97 22.48
N ILE A 481 -15.08 -10.83 22.15
CA ILE A 481 -16.00 -10.71 21.01
C ILE A 481 -15.29 -11.09 19.72
N LEU A 482 -14.09 -10.57 19.50
CA LEU A 482 -13.27 -10.89 18.32
C LEU A 482 -12.90 -12.38 18.26
N PHE A 483 -12.45 -12.97 19.37
CA PHE A 483 -12.16 -14.41 19.44
C PHE A 483 -13.39 -15.27 19.12
N SER A 484 -14.55 -14.92 19.67
CA SER A 484 -15.81 -15.61 19.37
C SER A 484 -16.18 -15.53 17.91
N GLY A 485 -16.03 -14.35 17.30
CA GLY A 485 -16.28 -14.14 15.88
C GLY A 485 -15.29 -14.88 14.98
N VAL A 486 -13.99 -14.96 15.35
CA VAL A 486 -12.99 -15.77 14.64
C VAL A 486 -13.35 -17.25 14.70
N ILE A 487 -13.72 -17.78 15.87
CA ILE A 487 -14.14 -19.18 16.02
C ILE A 487 -15.38 -19.47 15.16
N TYR A 488 -16.40 -18.63 15.27
CA TYR A 488 -17.65 -18.76 14.51
C TYR A 488 -17.40 -18.74 12.99
N SER A 489 -16.70 -17.72 12.50
CA SER A 489 -16.42 -17.57 11.07
C SER A 489 -15.54 -18.70 10.52
N SER A 490 -14.53 -19.13 11.28
CA SER A 490 -13.65 -20.25 10.90
C SER A 490 -14.41 -21.56 10.86
N PHE A 491 -15.31 -21.81 11.81
CA PHE A 491 -16.15 -22.98 11.86
C PHE A 491 -17.10 -23.07 10.66
N LEU A 492 -17.81 -21.99 10.37
CA LEU A 492 -18.70 -21.90 9.19
C LEU A 492 -17.91 -22.07 7.88
N PHE A 493 -16.75 -21.43 7.78
CA PHE A 493 -15.90 -21.56 6.59
C PHE A 493 -15.44 -23.01 6.39
N LEU A 494 -15.03 -23.70 7.47
CA LEU A 494 -14.63 -25.11 7.41
C LEU A 494 -15.78 -26.00 6.96
N ILE A 495 -16.98 -25.83 7.52
CA ILE A 495 -18.18 -26.58 7.12
C ILE A 495 -18.48 -26.33 5.63
N PHE A 496 -18.41 -25.09 5.19
CA PHE A 496 -18.64 -24.74 3.80
C PHE A 496 -17.64 -25.44 2.87
N LEU A 497 -16.35 -25.47 3.22
CA LEU A 497 -15.31 -26.17 2.46
C LEU A 497 -15.58 -27.68 2.40
N LEU A 498 -16.02 -28.27 3.51
CA LEU A 498 -16.33 -29.71 3.57
C LEU A 498 -17.52 -30.09 2.70
N ILE A 499 -18.53 -29.23 2.59
CA ILE A 499 -19.76 -29.50 1.82
C ILE A 499 -19.60 -29.14 0.35
N SER A 500 -19.11 -27.94 0.06
CA SER A 500 -19.18 -27.33 -1.27
C SER A 500 -17.87 -27.38 -2.06
N GLU A 501 -16.69 -27.52 -1.37
CA GLU A 501 -15.36 -27.32 -1.99
C GLU A 501 -14.34 -28.38 -1.54
N LYS A 502 -14.77 -29.65 -1.51
CA LYS A 502 -13.93 -30.81 -1.10
C LYS A 502 -12.59 -30.90 -1.85
N GLU A 503 -12.57 -30.49 -3.12
CA GLU A 503 -11.34 -30.48 -3.92
C GLU A 503 -10.27 -29.55 -3.35
N ILE A 504 -10.67 -28.34 -2.93
CA ILE A 504 -9.75 -27.35 -2.34
C ILE A 504 -9.14 -27.92 -1.05
N LEU A 505 -9.98 -28.55 -0.24
CA LEU A 505 -9.56 -29.15 1.03
C LEU A 505 -8.57 -30.31 0.81
N ASN A 506 -8.82 -31.13 -0.20
CA ASN A 506 -7.92 -32.24 -0.55
C ASN A 506 -6.58 -31.74 -1.11
N GLN A 507 -6.60 -30.69 -1.93
CA GLN A 507 -5.36 -30.06 -2.43
C GLN A 507 -4.55 -29.44 -1.30
N SER A 508 -5.19 -28.74 -0.35
CA SER A 508 -4.54 -28.15 0.82
C SER A 508 -3.90 -29.24 1.72
N LYS A 509 -4.61 -30.34 1.96
CA LYS A 509 -4.05 -31.51 2.69
C LYS A 509 -2.82 -32.09 2.00
N LYS A 510 -2.85 -32.22 0.67
CA LYS A 510 -1.72 -32.75 -0.10
C LYS A 510 -0.50 -31.83 0.02
N VAL A 511 -0.68 -30.52 -0.10
CA VAL A 511 0.41 -29.54 0.06
C VAL A 511 1.01 -29.61 1.47
N LEU A 512 0.18 -29.69 2.51
CA LEU A 512 0.65 -29.83 3.89
C LEU A 512 1.43 -31.14 4.11
N LEU A 513 0.95 -32.26 3.58
CA LEU A 513 1.63 -33.57 3.67
C LEU A 513 2.96 -33.55 2.92
N ASP A 514 3.03 -32.90 1.76
CA ASP A 514 4.28 -32.76 0.99
C ASP A 514 5.29 -31.83 1.71
N PHE A 515 4.80 -30.86 2.49
CA PHE A 515 5.66 -29.98 3.32
C PHE A 515 6.23 -30.73 4.54
N TYR A 516 5.45 -31.59 5.17
CA TYR A 516 5.92 -32.44 6.29
C TYR A 516 6.86 -33.60 5.87
N LYS A 517 6.89 -33.95 4.58
CA LYS A 517 7.76 -35.00 4.04
C LYS A 517 9.12 -34.49 3.54
N LYS A 518 9.31 -33.17 3.50
CA LYS A 518 10.58 -32.51 3.20
C LYS A 518 11.25 -31.98 4.47
#